data_d33028d993930071822b60c3e5937e0e
#
_entry.id   d33028d993930071822b60c3e5937e0e
#
_cell.length_a   1.000
_cell.length_b   1.000
_cell.length_c   1.000
_cell.angle_alpha   90.00
_cell.angle_beta   90.00
_cell.angle_gamma   90.00
#
_symmetry.space_group_name_H-M   'P 1'
#
loop_
_entity.id
_entity.type
_entity.pdbx_description
1 polymer ?
#
loop_
_entity_poly.entity_id
_entity_poly.type
_entity_poly.pdbx_seq_one_letter_code
_entity_poly.pdbx_strand_id
1 'polypeptide(L)'
;MPSKLKVLQVIPKLGYGGAETGCYDLAHYLYENNCDSFLITSGGELLKYVNKKKVNLIRLPVHSKNPILILINFFIISFIILFYKINIVHARSRAPAWSCYLATKVTKAKFFTTFHGTYNFRNNLKKFYNSVMVRSDVIIAGSNFIFSHIKKNYSNLLTEKKKLLVIFRGINVDYFKPETINTEKETKFLEKFKLDKSKKIILLPGRLTNWKGQEMFIESLNLLKTKEPNKKFIGIILGSDQGRSLFKKKLVALVEKYRLNSDVIFIDNLHEMPLAYKISDIVVSSSIEPEAFGRVSVEAQSMQKLIVASDIGGSNETIINDKTGFLFKAGDPNSLYQKLASIFDL
;
A
#
# COMPACT_ATOMS: atom_id res chain seq x y z
N MET A 1 -32.66 20.12 6.91
CA MET A 1 -31.37 19.50 7.21
C MET A 1 -30.48 19.62 5.98
N PRO A 2 -29.21 19.98 6.08
CA PRO A 2 -28.34 19.99 4.92
C PRO A 2 -28.31 18.59 4.29
N SER A 3 -28.34 18.54 2.95
CA SER A 3 -28.33 17.26 2.23
C SER A 3 -27.04 16.49 2.55
N LYS A 4 -27.19 15.20 2.86
CA LYS A 4 -26.07 14.29 3.18
C LYS A 4 -25.04 14.29 2.04
N LEU A 5 -23.76 14.42 2.37
CA LEU A 5 -22.68 14.41 1.37
C LEU A 5 -22.58 13.01 0.73
N LYS A 6 -22.55 12.95 -0.60
CA LYS A 6 -22.47 11.72 -1.38
C LYS A 6 -21.12 11.61 -2.09
N VAL A 7 -20.34 10.60 -1.72
CA VAL A 7 -18.97 10.40 -2.22
C VAL A 7 -18.88 9.09 -2.99
N LEU A 8 -18.42 9.18 -4.24
CA LEU A 8 -18.16 8.04 -5.10
C LEU A 8 -16.64 7.82 -5.22
N GLN A 9 -16.14 6.77 -4.61
CA GLN A 9 -14.77 6.32 -4.84
C GLN A 9 -14.68 5.37 -6.04
N VAL A 10 -13.65 5.53 -6.87
CA VAL A 10 -13.43 4.67 -8.05
C VAL A 10 -12.01 4.14 -8.04
N ILE A 11 -11.87 2.80 -7.95
CA ILE A 11 -10.59 2.09 -7.90
C ILE A 11 -10.58 0.90 -8.85
N PRO A 12 -9.45 0.59 -9.54
CA PRO A 12 -9.40 -0.51 -10.51
C PRO A 12 -9.80 -1.86 -9.94
N LYS A 13 -9.15 -2.27 -8.86
CA LYS A 13 -9.41 -3.50 -8.10
C LYS A 13 -9.31 -3.20 -6.61
N LEU A 14 -10.08 -3.89 -5.81
CA LEU A 14 -10.05 -3.78 -4.34
C LEU A 14 -9.31 -4.99 -3.75
N GLY A 15 -7.99 -5.04 -3.99
CA GLY A 15 -7.10 -6.09 -3.48
C GLY A 15 -6.45 -5.73 -2.14
N TYR A 16 -5.39 -6.46 -1.76
CA TYR A 16 -4.65 -6.24 -0.51
C TYR A 16 -3.46 -5.28 -0.66
N GLY A 17 -3.60 -4.20 -1.40
CA GLY A 17 -2.57 -3.17 -1.47
C GLY A 17 -2.90 -1.96 -0.59
N GLY A 18 -1.89 -1.15 -0.27
CA GLY A 18 -2.12 0.02 0.58
C GLY A 18 -3.11 1.04 0.01
N ALA A 19 -3.21 1.21 -1.31
CA ALA A 19 -4.22 2.07 -1.95
C ALA A 19 -5.62 1.48 -1.83
N GLU A 20 -5.72 0.18 -1.98
CA GLU A 20 -6.93 -0.63 -1.95
C GLU A 20 -7.50 -0.68 -0.54
N THR A 21 -6.67 -1.00 0.45
CA THR A 21 -7.07 -0.99 1.87
C THR A 21 -7.54 0.41 2.29
N GLY A 22 -6.77 1.46 1.97
CA GLY A 22 -7.19 2.83 2.29
C GLY A 22 -8.46 3.29 1.53
N CYS A 23 -8.83 2.66 0.40
CA CYS A 23 -10.11 2.88 -0.26
C CYS A 23 -11.25 2.19 0.51
N TYR A 24 -11.01 0.96 0.94
CA TYR A 24 -11.93 0.19 1.78
C TYR A 24 -12.21 0.90 3.11
N ASP A 25 -11.16 1.31 3.81
CA ASP A 25 -11.27 2.02 5.10
C ASP A 25 -12.07 3.31 4.94
N LEU A 26 -11.72 4.15 3.94
CA LEU A 26 -12.43 5.39 3.68
C LEU A 26 -13.90 5.17 3.30
N ALA A 27 -14.22 4.09 2.57
CA ALA A 27 -15.60 3.81 2.18
C ALA A 27 -16.50 3.56 3.40
N HIS A 28 -16.00 2.84 4.40
CA HIS A 28 -16.74 2.57 5.64
C HIS A 28 -16.76 3.81 6.55
N TYR A 29 -15.63 4.50 6.71
CA TYR A 29 -15.51 5.73 7.49
C TYR A 29 -16.47 6.83 7.02
N LEU A 30 -16.64 7.02 5.71
CA LEU A 30 -17.58 7.98 5.17
C LEU A 30 -19.01 7.72 5.65
N TYR A 31 -19.45 6.47 5.60
CA TYR A 31 -20.78 6.10 6.10
C TYR A 31 -20.92 6.35 7.61
N GLU A 32 -19.92 5.97 8.39
CA GLU A 32 -19.89 6.17 9.85
C GLU A 32 -19.90 7.65 10.24
N ASN A 33 -19.42 8.53 9.33
CA ASN A 33 -19.45 9.98 9.49
C ASN A 33 -20.58 10.66 8.68
N ASN A 34 -21.72 9.99 8.58
CA ASN A 34 -22.95 10.52 7.99
C ASN A 34 -22.83 10.97 6.54
N CYS A 35 -21.97 10.30 5.73
CA CYS A 35 -21.90 10.46 4.28
C CYS A 35 -22.51 9.25 3.58
N ASP A 36 -23.11 9.43 2.40
CA ASP A 36 -23.48 8.31 1.55
C ASP A 36 -22.24 7.84 0.78
N SER A 37 -21.82 6.61 1.02
CA SER A 37 -20.62 6.03 0.44
C SER A 37 -20.94 5.15 -0.76
N PHE A 38 -20.33 5.47 -1.90
CA PHE A 38 -20.41 4.70 -3.14
C PHE A 38 -19.00 4.23 -3.54
N LEU A 39 -18.90 3.01 -4.05
CA LEU A 39 -17.64 2.41 -4.49
C LEU A 39 -17.80 1.72 -5.82
N ILE A 40 -17.04 2.16 -6.83
CA ILE A 40 -16.91 1.48 -8.12
C ILE A 40 -15.57 0.75 -8.20
N THR A 41 -15.60 -0.53 -8.57
CA THR A 41 -14.41 -1.34 -8.81
C THR A 41 -14.71 -2.48 -9.78
N SER A 42 -13.69 -3.03 -10.43
CA SER A 42 -13.86 -4.21 -11.29
C SER A 42 -13.85 -5.55 -10.53
N GLY A 43 -13.48 -5.52 -9.24
CA GLY A 43 -13.35 -6.73 -8.44
C GLY A 43 -12.26 -6.59 -7.38
N GLY A 44 -11.86 -7.72 -6.80
CA GLY A 44 -10.75 -7.79 -5.84
C GLY A 44 -11.13 -8.55 -4.58
N GLU A 45 -10.12 -8.97 -3.84
CA GLU A 45 -10.24 -9.89 -2.71
C GLU A 45 -10.92 -9.27 -1.50
N LEU A 46 -10.78 -7.96 -1.29
CA LEU A 46 -11.43 -7.24 -0.19
C LEU A 46 -12.95 -7.06 -0.38
N LEU A 47 -13.49 -7.35 -1.58
CA LEU A 47 -14.93 -7.22 -1.82
C LEU A 47 -15.80 -8.05 -0.89
N LYS A 48 -15.32 -9.22 -0.46
CA LYS A 48 -16.04 -10.11 0.48
C LYS A 48 -16.22 -9.50 1.87
N TYR A 49 -15.43 -8.49 2.22
CA TYR A 49 -15.50 -7.80 3.50
C TYR A 49 -16.26 -6.47 3.44
N VAL A 50 -16.60 -5.98 2.24
CA VAL A 50 -17.36 -4.74 2.08
C VAL A 50 -18.77 -4.93 2.64
N ASN A 51 -19.12 -4.13 3.65
CA ASN A 51 -20.48 -4.11 4.21
C ASN A 51 -21.42 -3.39 3.24
N LYS A 52 -22.20 -4.17 2.50
CA LYS A 52 -23.15 -3.64 1.50
C LYS A 52 -24.31 -2.81 2.09
N LYS A 53 -24.53 -2.88 3.40
CA LYS A 53 -25.50 -1.99 4.10
C LYS A 53 -24.92 -0.59 4.32
N LYS A 54 -23.60 -0.47 4.36
CA LYS A 54 -22.87 0.79 4.58
C LYS A 54 -22.36 1.42 3.28
N VAL A 55 -22.00 0.60 2.29
CA VAL A 55 -21.34 1.03 1.05
C VAL A 55 -22.10 0.54 -0.16
N ASN A 56 -22.55 1.47 -1.01
CA ASN A 56 -23.17 1.16 -2.30
C ASN A 56 -22.12 0.70 -3.29
N LEU A 57 -21.96 -0.62 -3.45
CA LEU A 57 -20.95 -1.26 -4.29
C LEU A 57 -21.45 -1.48 -5.71
N ILE A 58 -20.73 -0.94 -6.70
CA ILE A 58 -21.04 -1.08 -8.12
C ILE A 58 -19.83 -1.73 -8.83
N ARG A 59 -20.08 -2.71 -9.68
CA ARG A 59 -19.03 -3.39 -10.46
C ARG A 59 -18.99 -2.86 -11.89
N LEU A 60 -17.85 -2.28 -12.29
CA LEU A 60 -17.57 -1.82 -13.66
C LEU A 60 -16.12 -2.14 -14.05
N PRO A 61 -15.83 -2.34 -15.35
CA PRO A 61 -14.48 -2.67 -15.83
C PRO A 61 -13.52 -1.47 -15.81
N VAL A 62 -13.46 -0.73 -14.69
CA VAL A 62 -12.67 0.51 -14.51
C VAL A 62 -11.17 0.28 -14.41
N HIS A 63 -10.71 -0.97 -14.38
CA HIS A 63 -9.30 -1.34 -14.42
C HIS A 63 -8.70 -1.22 -15.83
N SER A 64 -9.55 -1.22 -16.85
CA SER A 64 -9.13 -1.24 -18.24
C SER A 64 -8.53 0.11 -18.69
N LYS A 65 -7.52 0.01 -19.55
CA LYS A 65 -6.92 1.15 -20.26
C LYS A 65 -7.40 1.25 -21.71
N ASN A 66 -8.29 0.37 -22.13
CA ASN A 66 -8.88 0.41 -23.47
C ASN A 66 -9.73 1.67 -23.62
N PRO A 67 -9.50 2.51 -24.65
CA PRO A 67 -10.23 3.76 -24.86
C PRO A 67 -11.75 3.58 -24.97
N ILE A 68 -12.21 2.49 -25.60
CA ILE A 68 -13.63 2.19 -25.74
C ILE A 68 -14.25 1.93 -24.36
N LEU A 69 -13.60 1.11 -23.51
CA LEU A 69 -14.08 0.85 -22.16
C LEU A 69 -14.00 2.10 -21.26
N ILE A 70 -13.02 2.97 -21.48
CA ILE A 70 -12.95 4.28 -20.80
C ILE A 70 -14.17 5.12 -21.17
N LEU A 71 -14.55 5.14 -22.45
CA LEU A 71 -15.72 5.87 -22.92
C LEU A 71 -17.04 5.28 -22.41
N ILE A 72 -17.19 3.97 -22.44
CA ILE A 72 -18.38 3.28 -21.85
C ILE A 72 -18.48 3.62 -20.35
N ASN A 73 -17.39 3.47 -19.61
CA ASN A 73 -17.35 3.81 -18.17
C ASN A 73 -17.67 5.29 -17.92
N PHE A 74 -17.27 6.21 -18.81
CA PHE A 74 -17.61 7.63 -18.73
C PHE A 74 -19.13 7.83 -18.74
N PHE A 75 -19.85 7.24 -19.69
CA PHE A 75 -21.32 7.35 -19.77
C PHE A 75 -22.00 6.76 -18.52
N ILE A 76 -21.58 5.56 -18.11
CA ILE A 76 -22.16 4.89 -16.95
C ILE A 76 -21.89 5.71 -15.65
N ILE A 77 -20.66 6.19 -15.45
CA ILE A 77 -20.32 7.01 -14.29
C ILE A 77 -21.08 8.33 -14.29
N SER A 78 -21.25 8.98 -15.46
CA SER A 78 -22.06 10.18 -15.61
C SER A 78 -23.51 9.94 -15.20
N PHE A 79 -24.10 8.84 -15.66
CA PHE A 79 -25.44 8.44 -15.25
C PHE A 79 -25.54 8.23 -13.73
N ILE A 80 -24.59 7.51 -13.12
CA ILE A 80 -24.54 7.27 -11.68
C ILE A 80 -24.45 8.61 -10.90
N ILE A 81 -23.61 9.54 -11.36
CA ILE A 81 -23.48 10.86 -10.74
C ILE A 81 -24.80 11.61 -10.73
N LEU A 82 -25.50 11.65 -11.86
CA LEU A 82 -26.76 12.34 -12.01
C LEU A 82 -27.89 11.66 -11.23
N PHE A 83 -28.03 10.36 -11.37
CA PHE A 83 -29.10 9.57 -10.73
C PHE A 83 -29.02 9.61 -9.20
N TYR A 84 -27.83 9.38 -8.63
CA TYR A 84 -27.63 9.40 -7.18
C TYR A 84 -27.33 10.80 -6.63
N LYS A 85 -27.18 11.82 -7.49
CA LYS A 85 -26.79 13.20 -7.10
C LYS A 85 -25.48 13.20 -6.31
N ILE A 86 -24.44 12.54 -6.87
CA ILE A 86 -23.10 12.46 -6.26
C ILE A 86 -22.47 13.84 -6.20
N ASN A 87 -21.92 14.21 -5.05
CA ASN A 87 -21.26 15.49 -4.84
C ASN A 87 -19.77 15.43 -5.20
N ILE A 88 -19.10 14.32 -4.84
CA ILE A 88 -17.65 14.12 -5.02
C ILE A 88 -17.38 12.79 -5.71
N VAL A 89 -16.58 12.83 -6.77
CA VAL A 89 -16.01 11.65 -7.44
C VAL A 89 -14.53 11.59 -7.13
N HIS A 90 -14.10 10.53 -6.45
CA HIS A 90 -12.73 10.35 -6.00
C HIS A 90 -12.05 9.20 -6.74
N ALA A 91 -11.23 9.50 -7.75
CA ALA A 91 -10.44 8.49 -8.44
C ALA A 91 -9.15 8.17 -7.68
N ARG A 92 -8.95 6.89 -7.43
CA ARG A 92 -7.80 6.38 -6.66
C ARG A 92 -6.71 5.74 -7.52
N SER A 93 -6.82 5.86 -8.84
CA SER A 93 -5.81 5.38 -9.79
C SER A 93 -6.04 5.99 -11.17
N ARG A 94 -4.98 5.96 -12.01
CA ARG A 94 -4.96 6.54 -13.35
C ARG A 94 -5.99 5.93 -14.31
N ALA A 95 -6.19 4.61 -14.26
CA ALA A 95 -7.10 3.93 -15.19
C ALA A 95 -8.54 4.46 -15.06
N PRO A 96 -9.18 4.45 -13.87
CA PRO A 96 -10.51 5.02 -13.70
C PRO A 96 -10.55 6.54 -13.79
N ALA A 97 -9.43 7.23 -13.53
CA ALA A 97 -9.40 8.69 -13.47
C ALA A 97 -9.80 9.36 -14.79
N TRP A 98 -9.52 8.75 -15.95
CA TRP A 98 -9.95 9.29 -17.24
C TRP A 98 -11.47 9.29 -17.39
N SER A 99 -12.15 8.18 -17.10
CA SER A 99 -13.61 8.11 -17.13
C SER A 99 -14.24 9.05 -16.11
N CYS A 100 -13.68 9.13 -14.89
CA CYS A 100 -14.13 10.06 -13.85
C CYS A 100 -13.95 11.52 -14.24
N TYR A 101 -12.81 11.87 -14.82
CA TYR A 101 -12.51 13.22 -15.29
C TYR A 101 -13.52 13.68 -16.35
N LEU A 102 -13.79 12.84 -17.36
CA LEU A 102 -14.77 13.14 -18.39
C LEU A 102 -16.18 13.27 -17.78
N ALA A 103 -16.58 12.36 -16.90
CA ALA A 103 -17.89 12.36 -16.26
C ALA A 103 -18.12 13.65 -15.41
N THR A 104 -17.09 14.08 -14.67
CA THR A 104 -17.20 15.31 -13.87
C THR A 104 -17.17 16.61 -14.70
N LYS A 105 -16.72 16.56 -15.97
CA LYS A 105 -16.81 17.70 -16.89
C LYS A 105 -18.22 17.95 -17.41
N VAL A 106 -19.04 16.90 -17.51
CA VAL A 106 -20.44 16.99 -17.99
C VAL A 106 -21.46 17.00 -16.85
N THR A 107 -20.99 16.85 -15.60
CA THR A 107 -21.82 16.90 -14.40
C THR A 107 -21.35 18.01 -13.45
N LYS A 108 -22.08 18.23 -12.34
CA LYS A 108 -21.70 19.22 -11.32
C LYS A 108 -20.85 18.63 -10.18
N ALA A 109 -20.50 17.36 -10.23
CA ALA A 109 -19.70 16.69 -9.19
C ALA A 109 -18.28 17.20 -9.16
N LYS A 110 -17.70 17.38 -7.97
CA LYS A 110 -16.28 17.74 -7.80
C LYS A 110 -15.40 16.53 -8.03
N PHE A 111 -14.28 16.72 -8.73
CA PHE A 111 -13.34 15.65 -9.02
C PHE A 111 -12.14 15.68 -8.08
N PHE A 112 -11.91 14.56 -7.36
CA PHE A 112 -10.79 14.38 -6.45
C PHE A 112 -9.91 13.25 -6.94
N THR A 113 -8.60 13.36 -6.71
CA THR A 113 -7.63 12.30 -7.00
C THR A 113 -6.68 12.14 -5.83
N THR A 114 -6.22 10.90 -5.58
CA THR A 114 -5.12 10.64 -4.65
C THR A 114 -3.96 9.96 -5.37
N PHE A 115 -2.78 10.52 -5.24
CA PHE A 115 -1.54 9.90 -5.71
C PHE A 115 -1.07 8.83 -4.72
N HIS A 116 -1.02 7.59 -5.18
CA HIS A 116 -0.56 6.43 -4.41
C HIS A 116 0.84 5.95 -4.82
N GLY A 117 1.57 6.73 -5.60
CA GLY A 117 2.91 6.43 -6.09
C GLY A 117 3.42 7.55 -7.00
N THR A 118 4.68 7.49 -7.38
CA THR A 118 5.33 8.47 -8.25
C THR A 118 4.86 8.41 -9.71
N TYR A 119 4.22 7.30 -10.10
CA TYR A 119 3.75 7.11 -11.48
C TYR A 119 4.82 7.42 -12.52
N ASN A 120 5.97 6.78 -12.38
CA ASN A 120 7.11 6.98 -13.28
C ASN A 120 6.73 6.91 -14.75
N PHE A 121 7.31 7.79 -15.55
CA PHE A 121 7.09 7.86 -17.00
C PHE A 121 8.43 7.94 -17.73
N ARG A 122 8.54 7.21 -18.86
CA ARG A 122 9.73 7.18 -19.72
C ARG A 122 9.56 8.05 -20.97
N ASN A 123 8.33 8.44 -21.32
CA ASN A 123 7.99 9.20 -22.50
C ASN A 123 6.80 10.13 -22.27
N ASN A 124 6.59 11.07 -23.19
CA ASN A 124 5.54 12.09 -23.09
C ASN A 124 4.12 11.53 -23.14
N LEU A 125 3.88 10.43 -23.86
CA LEU A 125 2.56 9.77 -23.90
C LEU A 125 2.19 9.20 -22.51
N LYS A 126 3.15 8.56 -21.85
CA LYS A 126 2.93 8.04 -20.49
C LYS A 126 2.77 9.18 -19.48
N LYS A 127 3.53 10.27 -19.64
CA LYS A 127 3.37 11.50 -18.84
C LYS A 127 1.96 12.08 -19.03
N PHE A 128 1.50 12.21 -20.27
CA PHE A 128 0.13 12.65 -20.59
C PHE A 128 -0.92 11.72 -19.97
N TYR A 129 -0.80 10.40 -20.12
CA TYR A 129 -1.72 9.44 -19.48
C TYR A 129 -1.76 9.60 -17.95
N ASN A 130 -0.61 9.79 -17.32
CA ASN A 130 -0.53 10.00 -15.87
C ASN A 130 -1.09 11.35 -15.43
N SER A 131 -1.07 12.38 -16.32
CA SER A 131 -1.48 13.74 -16.01
C SER A 131 -2.96 13.89 -15.63
N VAL A 132 -3.80 12.88 -15.92
CA VAL A 132 -5.21 12.90 -15.49
C VAL A 132 -5.35 13.04 -13.97
N MET A 133 -4.37 12.55 -13.22
CA MET A 133 -4.37 12.63 -11.75
C MET A 133 -4.18 14.07 -11.23
N VAL A 134 -3.65 15.00 -12.05
CA VAL A 134 -3.52 16.43 -11.71
C VAL A 134 -4.55 17.29 -12.45
N ARG A 135 -5.55 16.67 -13.11
CA ARG A 135 -6.66 17.38 -13.77
C ARG A 135 -7.89 17.54 -12.88
N SER A 136 -7.84 17.02 -11.65
CA SER A 136 -8.90 17.12 -10.65
C SER A 136 -8.98 18.50 -10.00
N ASP A 137 -10.10 18.82 -9.36
CA ASP A 137 -10.29 20.05 -8.56
C ASP A 137 -9.44 20.01 -7.29
N VAL A 138 -9.35 18.80 -6.67
CA VAL A 138 -8.52 18.56 -5.49
C VAL A 138 -7.60 17.35 -5.74
N ILE A 139 -6.31 17.61 -5.56
CA ILE A 139 -5.24 16.61 -5.72
C ILE A 139 -4.69 16.32 -4.34
N ILE A 140 -4.78 15.05 -3.91
CA ILE A 140 -4.29 14.60 -2.61
C ILE A 140 -2.94 13.89 -2.80
N ALA A 141 -1.91 14.43 -2.16
CA ALA A 141 -0.61 13.78 -1.98
C ALA A 141 -0.58 13.08 -0.63
N GLY A 142 -0.23 11.79 -0.61
CA GLY A 142 -0.18 10.99 0.62
C GLY A 142 1.04 11.24 1.51
N SER A 143 1.97 12.12 1.07
CA SER A 143 3.20 12.51 1.77
C SER A 143 3.77 13.79 1.16
N ASN A 144 4.71 14.45 1.84
CA ASN A 144 5.45 15.59 1.28
C ASN A 144 6.35 15.16 0.11
N PHE A 145 6.88 13.94 0.15
CA PHE A 145 7.60 13.34 -0.97
C PHE A 145 6.74 13.31 -2.24
N ILE A 146 5.51 12.81 -2.15
CA ILE A 146 4.56 12.79 -3.28
C ILE A 146 4.14 14.20 -3.70
N PHE A 147 3.93 15.11 -2.74
CA PHE A 147 3.63 16.52 -3.03
C PHE A 147 4.76 17.16 -3.87
N SER A 148 6.00 17.01 -3.45
CA SER A 148 7.18 17.51 -4.15
C SER A 148 7.33 16.87 -5.54
N HIS A 149 7.08 15.55 -5.65
CA HIS A 149 7.05 14.84 -6.92
C HIS A 149 6.01 15.41 -7.89
N ILE A 150 4.80 15.71 -7.40
CA ILE A 150 3.72 16.32 -8.23
C ILE A 150 4.13 17.71 -8.69
N LYS A 151 4.62 18.56 -7.79
CA LYS A 151 5.10 19.91 -8.14
C LYS A 151 6.22 19.88 -9.17
N LYS A 152 7.21 19.00 -9.00
CA LYS A 152 8.35 18.87 -9.92
C LYS A 152 7.93 18.45 -11.33
N ASN A 153 6.96 17.54 -11.46
CA ASN A 153 6.67 16.90 -12.74
C ASN A 153 5.45 17.46 -13.47
N TYR A 154 4.55 18.17 -12.76
CA TYR A 154 3.26 18.61 -13.29
C TYR A 154 2.92 20.06 -12.96
N SER A 155 3.91 20.91 -12.61
CA SER A 155 3.72 22.33 -12.25
C SER A 155 2.89 23.10 -13.29
N ASN A 156 3.13 22.86 -14.57
CA ASN A 156 2.41 23.50 -15.68
C ASN A 156 0.92 23.15 -15.77
N LEU A 157 0.46 22.14 -15.05
CA LEU A 157 -0.96 21.73 -14.98
C LEU A 157 -1.62 22.12 -13.64
N LEU A 158 -0.85 22.62 -12.68
CA LEU A 158 -1.33 23.13 -11.40
C LEU A 158 -1.72 24.60 -11.56
N THR A 159 -3.00 24.86 -11.70
CA THR A 159 -3.55 26.23 -11.77
C THR A 159 -4.06 26.66 -10.40
N GLU A 160 -4.24 27.96 -10.16
CA GLU A 160 -4.78 28.51 -8.90
C GLU A 160 -6.15 27.93 -8.49
N LYS A 161 -6.94 27.50 -9.47
CA LYS A 161 -8.25 26.88 -9.25
C LYS A 161 -8.16 25.45 -8.68
N LYS A 162 -6.97 24.83 -8.69
CA LYS A 162 -6.74 23.47 -8.23
C LYS A 162 -6.08 23.48 -6.86
N LYS A 163 -6.59 22.66 -5.95
CA LYS A 163 -6.01 22.49 -4.60
C LYS A 163 -5.13 21.25 -4.58
N LEU A 164 -3.82 21.43 -4.46
CA LEU A 164 -2.88 20.37 -4.14
C LEU A 164 -2.66 20.36 -2.63
N LEU A 165 -3.06 19.28 -1.97
CA LEU A 165 -3.03 19.13 -0.52
C LEU A 165 -2.18 17.93 -0.13
N VAL A 166 -1.44 18.07 0.97
CA VAL A 166 -0.85 16.91 1.66
C VAL A 166 -1.87 16.42 2.68
N ILE A 167 -2.34 15.17 2.52
CA ILE A 167 -3.11 14.47 3.52
C ILE A 167 -2.38 13.16 3.75
N PHE A 168 -1.64 13.09 4.85
CA PHE A 168 -0.88 11.89 5.21
C PHE A 168 -1.80 10.68 5.29
N ARG A 169 -1.30 9.56 4.84
CA ARG A 169 -2.06 8.32 4.93
C ARG A 169 -2.02 7.80 6.36
N GLY A 170 -3.20 7.51 6.88
CA GLY A 170 -3.35 6.88 8.18
C GLY A 170 -3.46 5.37 8.10
N ILE A 171 -3.46 4.76 9.27
CA ILE A 171 -3.86 3.38 9.52
C ILE A 171 -4.98 3.36 10.56
N ASN A 172 -5.70 2.25 10.65
CA ASN A 172 -6.63 2.04 11.76
C ASN A 172 -5.82 1.57 12.98
N VAL A 173 -5.57 2.49 13.93
CA VAL A 173 -4.77 2.21 15.13
C VAL A 173 -5.47 1.23 16.08
N ASP A 174 -6.80 1.16 16.08
CA ASP A 174 -7.55 0.18 16.88
C ASP A 174 -7.44 -1.24 16.31
N TYR A 175 -7.21 -1.36 15.00
CA TYR A 175 -6.94 -2.63 14.34
C TYR A 175 -5.47 -3.05 14.49
N PHE A 176 -4.53 -2.11 14.32
CA PHE A 176 -3.09 -2.32 14.49
C PHE A 176 -2.67 -2.03 15.94
N LYS A 177 -3.12 -2.87 16.88
CA LYS A 177 -2.89 -2.76 18.30
C LYS A 177 -2.48 -4.14 18.84
N PRO A 178 -1.40 -4.27 19.64
CA PRO A 178 -0.92 -5.57 20.12
C PRO A 178 -1.99 -6.38 20.86
N GLU A 179 -2.88 -5.71 21.56
CA GLU A 179 -3.95 -6.29 22.38
C GLU A 179 -5.09 -6.91 21.54
N THR A 180 -5.18 -6.60 20.25
CA THR A 180 -6.20 -7.19 19.34
C THR A 180 -5.93 -8.66 19.04
N ILE A 181 -4.70 -9.13 19.30
CA ILE A 181 -4.28 -10.50 19.05
C ILE A 181 -4.16 -11.23 20.39
N ASN A 182 -5.01 -12.25 20.58
CA ASN A 182 -4.95 -13.12 21.75
C ASN A 182 -3.86 -14.21 21.58
N THR A 183 -3.44 -14.78 22.71
CA THR A 183 -2.38 -15.80 22.76
C THR A 183 -2.72 -17.05 21.95
N GLU A 184 -3.98 -17.44 21.90
CA GLU A 184 -4.42 -18.61 21.15
C GLU A 184 -4.18 -18.47 19.64
N LYS A 185 -4.51 -17.31 19.08
CA LYS A 185 -4.24 -17.01 17.65
C LYS A 185 -2.74 -16.99 17.35
N GLU A 186 -1.97 -16.40 18.26
CA GLU A 186 -0.52 -16.35 18.16
C GLU A 186 0.07 -17.77 18.13
N THR A 187 -0.31 -18.62 19.09
CA THR A 187 0.16 -20.01 19.19
C THR A 187 -0.21 -20.82 17.95
N LYS A 188 -1.48 -20.75 17.51
CA LYS A 188 -1.92 -21.43 16.29
C LYS A 188 -1.15 -20.99 15.04
N PHE A 189 -0.78 -19.72 14.96
CA PHE A 189 0.01 -19.22 13.84
C PHE A 189 1.45 -19.76 13.86
N LEU A 190 2.08 -19.74 15.03
CA LEU A 190 3.43 -20.26 15.22
C LEU A 190 3.50 -21.78 14.90
N GLU A 191 2.56 -22.56 15.38
CA GLU A 191 2.44 -23.99 15.09
C GLU A 191 2.20 -24.26 13.60
N LYS A 192 1.26 -23.54 12.98
CA LYS A 192 0.92 -23.68 11.56
C LYS A 192 2.13 -23.51 10.65
N PHE A 193 2.99 -22.56 10.94
CA PHE A 193 4.17 -22.25 10.15
C PHE A 193 5.46 -22.81 10.75
N LYS A 194 5.37 -23.62 11.83
CA LYS A 194 6.49 -24.26 12.55
C LYS A 194 7.57 -23.25 12.93
N LEU A 195 7.14 -22.10 13.45
CA LEU A 195 8.03 -21.02 13.86
C LEU A 195 8.61 -21.29 15.25
N ASP A 196 9.92 -21.30 15.35
CA ASP A 196 10.64 -21.49 16.61
C ASP A 196 10.78 -20.13 17.33
N LYS A 197 10.13 -20.00 18.49
CA LYS A 197 10.19 -18.78 19.34
C LYS A 197 11.57 -18.50 19.96
N SER A 198 12.49 -19.45 19.94
CA SER A 198 13.86 -19.23 20.38
C SER A 198 14.68 -18.41 19.39
N LYS A 199 14.18 -18.25 18.16
CA LYS A 199 14.79 -17.46 17.09
C LYS A 199 14.08 -16.11 16.94
N LYS A 200 14.83 -15.05 16.62
CA LYS A 200 14.24 -13.75 16.29
C LYS A 200 13.49 -13.82 14.95
N ILE A 201 12.25 -13.38 14.94
CA ILE A 201 11.40 -13.37 13.74
C ILE A 201 11.55 -12.02 13.03
N ILE A 202 12.09 -12.04 11.81
CA ILE A 202 12.30 -10.86 10.96
C ILE A 202 11.28 -10.89 9.83
N LEU A 203 10.30 -9.99 9.85
CA LEU A 203 9.16 -9.94 8.93
C LEU A 203 9.37 -8.92 7.80
N LEU A 204 9.25 -9.34 6.55
CA LEU A 204 9.15 -8.48 5.38
C LEU A 204 7.73 -8.57 4.79
N PRO A 205 6.80 -7.67 5.11
CA PRO A 205 5.47 -7.68 4.53
C PRO A 205 5.42 -6.86 3.23
N GLY A 206 4.83 -7.43 2.20
CA GLY A 206 4.62 -6.72 0.93
C GLY A 206 4.43 -7.65 -0.26
N ARG A 207 3.79 -7.14 -1.31
CA ARG A 207 3.62 -7.87 -2.58
C ARG A 207 4.97 -8.31 -3.12
N LEU A 208 5.05 -9.51 -3.68
CA LEU A 208 6.27 -9.99 -4.33
C LEU A 208 6.47 -9.24 -5.65
N THR A 209 7.35 -8.25 -5.61
CA THR A 209 7.71 -7.39 -6.74
C THR A 209 9.14 -6.91 -6.56
N ASN A 210 9.89 -6.79 -7.65
CA ASN A 210 11.30 -6.41 -7.61
C ASN A 210 11.54 -5.15 -6.76
N TRP A 211 10.71 -4.11 -6.93
CA TRP A 211 10.90 -2.83 -6.24
C TRP A 211 10.68 -2.89 -4.71
N LYS A 212 10.07 -3.98 -4.18
CA LYS A 212 9.93 -4.22 -2.74
C LYS A 212 11.19 -4.79 -2.08
N GLY A 213 12.21 -5.16 -2.87
CA GLY A 213 13.53 -5.51 -2.38
C GLY A 213 13.64 -6.84 -1.66
N GLN A 214 12.76 -7.84 -1.98
CA GLN A 214 12.85 -9.17 -1.37
C GLN A 214 14.20 -9.85 -1.65
N GLU A 215 14.79 -9.65 -2.83
CA GLU A 215 16.11 -10.19 -3.17
C GLU A 215 17.17 -9.63 -2.20
N MET A 216 17.22 -8.31 -2.06
CA MET A 216 18.11 -7.62 -1.14
C MET A 216 17.92 -8.07 0.32
N PHE A 217 16.69 -8.29 0.74
CA PHE A 217 16.40 -8.82 2.08
C PHE A 217 16.99 -10.23 2.28
N ILE A 218 16.83 -11.14 1.30
CA ILE A 218 17.43 -12.48 1.35
C ILE A 218 18.96 -12.38 1.40
N GLU A 219 19.57 -11.51 0.59
CA GLU A 219 21.02 -11.26 0.61
C GLU A 219 21.50 -10.74 1.97
N SER A 220 20.75 -9.81 2.60
CA SER A 220 21.08 -9.30 3.93
C SER A 220 20.97 -10.37 5.03
N LEU A 221 20.00 -11.28 4.94
CA LEU A 221 19.87 -12.42 5.84
C LEU A 221 21.00 -13.44 5.65
N ASN A 222 21.48 -13.64 4.42
CA ASN A 222 22.66 -14.44 4.18
C ASN A 222 23.91 -13.83 4.84
N LEU A 223 24.10 -12.52 4.72
CA LEU A 223 25.18 -11.81 5.41
C LEU A 223 25.05 -11.94 6.94
N LEU A 224 23.85 -11.81 7.48
CA LEU A 224 23.60 -11.98 8.92
C LEU A 224 23.97 -13.41 9.37
N LYS A 225 23.54 -14.43 8.65
CA LYS A 225 23.86 -15.84 8.98
C LYS A 225 25.35 -16.14 8.92
N THR A 226 26.05 -15.58 7.92
CA THR A 226 27.48 -15.89 7.70
C THR A 226 28.41 -15.10 8.61
N LYS A 227 28.10 -13.84 8.89
CA LYS A 227 28.96 -12.96 9.70
C LYS A 227 28.63 -13.02 11.20
N GLU A 228 27.38 -13.37 11.56
CA GLU A 228 26.86 -13.41 12.93
C GLU A 228 26.23 -14.80 13.23
N PRO A 229 27.02 -15.89 13.22
CA PRO A 229 26.48 -17.26 13.30
C PRO A 229 25.72 -17.58 14.60
N ASN A 230 25.93 -16.79 15.64
CA ASN A 230 25.24 -16.90 16.93
C ASN A 230 23.85 -16.25 16.92
N LYS A 231 23.57 -15.33 15.99
CA LYS A 231 22.28 -14.64 15.86
C LYS A 231 21.29 -15.51 15.09
N LYS A 232 20.48 -16.30 15.83
CA LYS A 232 19.50 -17.21 15.23
C LYS A 232 18.21 -16.46 14.86
N PHE A 233 17.76 -16.58 13.62
CA PHE A 233 16.58 -15.89 13.11
C PHE A 233 15.70 -16.79 12.23
N ILE A 234 14.47 -16.32 11.98
CA ILE A 234 13.59 -16.76 10.91
C ILE A 234 13.15 -15.52 10.12
N GLY A 235 13.50 -15.46 8.84
CA GLY A 235 13.01 -14.44 7.93
C GLY A 235 11.66 -14.84 7.33
N ILE A 236 10.64 -14.00 7.48
CA ILE A 236 9.32 -14.21 6.90
C ILE A 236 9.12 -13.23 5.75
N ILE A 237 8.96 -13.75 4.53
CA ILE A 237 8.52 -12.97 3.36
C ILE A 237 7.02 -13.17 3.20
N LEU A 238 6.22 -12.16 3.56
CA LEU A 238 4.77 -12.24 3.60
C LEU A 238 4.13 -11.41 2.51
N GLY A 239 3.42 -12.05 1.58
CA GLY A 239 2.63 -11.39 0.56
C GLY A 239 2.47 -12.17 -0.73
N SER A 240 1.45 -11.83 -1.50
CA SER A 240 1.14 -12.48 -2.78
C SER A 240 2.07 -12.06 -3.91
N ASP A 241 2.33 -12.99 -4.79
CA ASP A 241 2.97 -12.74 -6.08
C ASP A 241 2.03 -12.08 -7.11
N GLN A 242 0.75 -12.08 -6.86
CA GLN A 242 -0.27 -11.55 -7.77
C GLN A 242 -0.12 -12.09 -9.21
N GLY A 243 0.20 -13.37 -9.35
CA GLY A 243 0.43 -14.06 -10.63
C GLY A 243 1.85 -13.86 -11.21
N ARG A 244 2.80 -13.29 -10.44
CA ARG A 244 4.22 -13.16 -10.83
C ARG A 244 5.02 -14.38 -10.40
N SER A 245 4.57 -15.57 -10.78
CA SER A 245 5.16 -16.85 -10.35
C SER A 245 6.67 -16.96 -10.66
N LEU A 246 7.13 -16.39 -11.78
CA LEU A 246 8.56 -16.37 -12.12
C LEU A 246 9.41 -15.60 -11.09
N PHE A 247 8.89 -14.47 -10.58
CA PHE A 247 9.62 -13.73 -9.55
C PHE A 247 9.65 -14.49 -8.22
N LYS A 248 8.55 -15.14 -7.82
CA LYS A 248 8.52 -16.00 -6.65
C LYS A 248 9.51 -17.16 -6.78
N LYS A 249 9.56 -17.83 -7.95
CA LYS A 249 10.56 -18.90 -8.23
C LYS A 249 11.99 -18.39 -8.11
N LYS A 250 12.28 -17.18 -8.62
CA LYS A 250 13.60 -16.54 -8.48
C LYS A 250 13.99 -16.35 -7.00
N LEU A 251 13.05 -15.89 -6.16
CA LEU A 251 13.30 -15.70 -4.73
C LEU A 251 13.57 -17.04 -4.03
N VAL A 252 12.81 -18.09 -4.34
CA VAL A 252 13.02 -19.44 -3.79
C VAL A 252 14.41 -19.96 -4.18
N ALA A 253 14.79 -19.87 -5.46
CA ALA A 253 16.11 -20.26 -5.92
C ALA A 253 17.25 -19.48 -5.24
N LEU A 254 17.03 -18.21 -4.88
CA LEU A 254 18.00 -17.40 -4.14
C LEU A 254 18.14 -17.89 -2.69
N VAL A 255 17.04 -18.27 -2.02
CA VAL A 255 17.05 -18.88 -0.69
C VAL A 255 17.83 -20.21 -0.70
N GLU A 256 17.60 -21.06 -1.71
CA GLU A 256 18.33 -22.33 -1.90
C GLU A 256 19.82 -22.10 -2.14
N LYS A 257 20.16 -21.16 -3.05
CA LYS A 257 21.55 -20.77 -3.35
C LYS A 257 22.33 -20.39 -2.09
N TYR A 258 21.69 -19.63 -1.18
CA TYR A 258 22.31 -19.19 0.07
C TYR A 258 22.12 -20.19 1.23
N ARG A 259 21.54 -21.37 0.99
CA ARG A 259 21.26 -22.41 2.02
C ARG A 259 20.47 -21.84 3.20
N LEU A 260 19.45 -21.03 2.90
CA LEU A 260 18.57 -20.40 3.89
C LEU A 260 17.21 -21.11 4.04
N ASN A 261 17.07 -22.35 3.53
CA ASN A 261 15.79 -23.07 3.51
C ASN A 261 15.18 -23.30 4.90
N SER A 262 16.01 -23.40 5.94
CA SER A 262 15.60 -23.53 7.35
C SER A 262 15.38 -22.19 8.06
N ASP A 263 15.77 -21.08 7.42
CA ASP A 263 15.80 -19.76 8.05
C ASP A 263 14.91 -18.73 7.33
N VAL A 264 14.39 -19.06 6.14
CA VAL A 264 13.49 -18.16 5.37
C VAL A 264 12.24 -18.92 4.94
N ILE A 265 11.09 -18.37 5.26
CA ILE A 265 9.79 -18.90 4.85
C ILE A 265 9.00 -17.89 4.04
N PHE A 266 8.18 -18.40 3.11
CA PHE A 266 7.25 -17.60 2.33
C PHE A 266 5.84 -17.86 2.84
N ILE A 267 5.14 -16.80 3.21
CA ILE A 267 3.73 -16.81 3.57
C ILE A 267 2.97 -16.00 2.53
N ASP A 268 1.97 -16.61 1.91
CA ASP A 268 1.08 -15.90 1.00
C ASP A 268 0.21 -14.88 1.76
N ASN A 269 -0.81 -14.34 1.14
CA ASN A 269 -1.67 -13.33 1.76
C ASN A 269 -2.19 -13.76 3.14
N LEU A 270 -2.00 -12.88 4.11
CA LEU A 270 -2.62 -12.95 5.42
C LEU A 270 -3.66 -11.84 5.55
N HIS A 271 -4.89 -12.21 5.91
CA HIS A 271 -5.96 -11.23 6.10
C HIS A 271 -5.74 -10.42 7.40
N GLU A 272 -5.36 -11.11 8.46
CA GLU A 272 -5.15 -10.52 9.79
C GLU A 272 -3.69 -10.09 9.95
N MET A 273 -3.32 -9.01 9.28
CA MET A 273 -1.94 -8.47 9.31
C MET A 273 -1.40 -8.17 10.73
N PRO A 274 -2.21 -7.67 11.72
CA PRO A 274 -1.74 -7.50 13.08
C PRO A 274 -1.12 -8.76 13.68
N LEU A 275 -1.58 -9.96 13.30
CA LEU A 275 -1.02 -11.22 13.77
C LEU A 275 0.43 -11.42 13.31
N ALA A 276 0.73 -11.12 12.03
CA ALA A 276 2.10 -11.19 11.52
C ALA A 276 3.04 -10.20 12.23
N TYR A 277 2.57 -9.00 12.48
CA TYR A 277 3.32 -8.02 13.26
C TYR A 277 3.50 -8.49 14.72
N LYS A 278 2.45 -9.02 15.36
CA LYS A 278 2.50 -9.47 16.76
C LYS A 278 3.59 -10.51 17.00
N ILE A 279 3.72 -11.49 16.11
CA ILE A 279 4.71 -12.58 16.25
C ILE A 279 6.13 -12.16 15.84
N SER A 280 6.31 -11.04 15.14
CA SER A 280 7.63 -10.60 14.70
C SER A 280 8.36 -9.80 15.79
N ASP A 281 9.69 -9.89 15.79
CA ASP A 281 10.56 -9.06 16.61
C ASP A 281 11.00 -7.81 15.83
N ILE A 282 11.37 -8.00 14.57
CA ILE A 282 11.84 -6.94 13.68
C ILE A 282 11.00 -6.96 12.41
N VAL A 283 10.54 -5.80 11.99
CA VAL A 283 9.86 -5.60 10.71
C VAL A 283 10.79 -4.88 9.75
N VAL A 284 10.83 -5.32 8.50
CA VAL A 284 11.67 -4.72 7.46
C VAL A 284 10.81 -4.19 6.32
N SER A 285 11.11 -2.99 5.84
CA SER A 285 10.57 -2.41 4.62
C SER A 285 11.72 -2.09 3.66
N SER A 286 12.08 -3.06 2.82
CA SER A 286 13.30 -3.06 2.00
C SER A 286 13.11 -2.51 0.58
N SER A 287 12.15 -1.61 0.37
CA SER A 287 11.85 -1.08 -0.97
C SER A 287 13.07 -0.42 -1.62
N ILE A 288 13.37 -0.79 -2.88
CA ILE A 288 14.47 -0.21 -3.66
C ILE A 288 14.03 0.96 -4.55
N GLU A 289 12.71 1.18 -4.66
CA GLU A 289 12.12 2.37 -5.27
C GLU A 289 11.31 3.13 -4.21
N PRO A 290 11.13 4.46 -4.36
CA PRO A 290 10.45 5.27 -3.36
C PRO A 290 9.02 4.83 -3.06
N GLU A 291 8.74 4.57 -1.80
CA GLU A 291 7.38 4.40 -1.29
C GLU A 291 6.65 5.74 -1.31
N ALA A 292 5.33 5.70 -1.57
CA ALA A 292 4.53 6.91 -1.50
C ALA A 292 4.33 7.42 -0.06
N PHE A 293 4.31 6.51 0.91
CA PHE A 293 4.11 6.83 2.32
C PHE A 293 4.88 5.89 3.27
N GLY A 294 4.88 4.56 3.00
CA GLY A 294 5.49 3.58 3.89
C GLY A 294 4.52 3.07 4.96
N ARG A 295 3.37 2.54 4.57
CA ARG A 295 2.36 1.98 5.51
C ARG A 295 2.94 0.93 6.45
N VAL A 296 3.83 0.07 5.97
CA VAL A 296 4.49 -0.96 6.77
C VAL A 296 5.16 -0.36 8.00
N SER A 297 5.81 0.80 7.84
CA SER A 297 6.49 1.47 8.95
C SER A 297 5.52 1.91 10.04
N VAL A 298 4.42 2.57 9.68
CA VAL A 298 3.44 3.04 10.67
C VAL A 298 2.61 1.90 11.27
N GLU A 299 2.37 0.82 10.52
CA GLU A 299 1.72 -0.38 11.03
C GLU A 299 2.61 -1.09 12.06
N ALA A 300 3.91 -1.25 11.78
CA ALA A 300 4.89 -1.84 12.69
C ALA A 300 5.01 -1.00 13.98
N GLN A 301 5.15 0.33 13.86
CA GLN A 301 5.21 1.24 15.01
C GLN A 301 3.95 1.15 15.88
N SER A 302 2.75 1.12 15.27
CA SER A 302 1.47 0.96 15.97
C SER A 302 1.40 -0.37 16.72
N MET A 303 2.00 -1.42 16.15
CA MET A 303 2.13 -2.75 16.78
C MET A 303 3.33 -2.86 17.74
N GLN A 304 3.99 -1.74 18.06
CA GLN A 304 5.14 -1.66 18.98
C GLN A 304 6.31 -2.56 18.56
N LYS A 305 6.58 -2.63 17.23
CA LYS A 305 7.66 -3.46 16.68
C LYS A 305 8.82 -2.63 16.19
N LEU A 306 10.03 -3.14 16.36
CA LEU A 306 11.21 -2.55 15.73
C LEU A 306 11.03 -2.54 14.21
N ILE A 307 11.19 -1.37 13.59
CA ILE A 307 11.09 -1.21 12.14
C ILE A 307 12.42 -0.77 11.54
N VAL A 308 12.85 -1.46 10.51
CA VAL A 308 14.01 -1.10 9.68
C VAL A 308 13.53 -0.85 8.26
N ALA A 309 13.69 0.37 7.75
CA ALA A 309 13.20 0.72 6.42
C ALA A 309 14.29 1.35 5.55
N SER A 310 14.12 1.21 4.23
CA SER A 310 14.98 1.90 3.26
C SER A 310 14.83 3.41 3.39
N ASP A 311 15.98 4.12 3.42
CA ASP A 311 16.06 5.59 3.44
C ASP A 311 15.69 6.15 2.06
N ILE A 312 14.41 6.07 1.69
CA ILE A 312 13.91 6.51 0.38
C ILE A 312 12.42 6.83 0.40
N GLY A 313 12.05 7.95 -0.22
CA GLY A 313 10.65 8.33 -0.42
C GLY A 313 9.90 8.62 0.88
N GLY A 314 8.67 8.12 0.99
CA GLY A 314 7.80 8.36 2.15
C GLY A 314 8.27 7.69 3.44
N SER A 315 9.22 6.75 3.40
CA SER A 315 9.79 6.14 4.62
C SER A 315 10.44 7.19 5.53
N ASN A 316 11.08 8.19 4.92
CA ASN A 316 11.73 9.29 5.63
C ASN A 316 10.75 10.24 6.35
N GLU A 317 9.47 10.12 6.06
CA GLU A 317 8.42 10.91 6.71
C GLU A 317 7.69 10.11 7.79
N THR A 318 7.88 8.79 7.83
CA THR A 318 7.21 7.89 8.77
C THR A 318 8.14 7.36 9.85
N ILE A 319 9.45 7.54 9.72
CA ILE A 319 10.47 7.10 10.67
C ILE A 319 11.35 8.29 11.06
N ILE A 320 11.48 8.51 12.37
CA ILE A 320 12.54 9.36 12.94
C ILE A 320 13.67 8.40 13.28
N ASN A 321 14.76 8.46 12.48
CA ASN A 321 15.88 7.53 12.60
C ASN A 321 16.44 7.47 14.02
N ASP A 322 16.72 6.27 14.50
CA ASP A 322 17.22 5.90 15.82
C ASP A 322 16.27 6.30 17.01
N LYS A 323 15.03 6.76 16.70
CA LYS A 323 13.98 7.07 17.71
C LYS A 323 12.72 6.22 17.54
N THR A 324 12.11 6.27 16.37
CA THR A 324 10.86 5.52 16.10
C THR A 324 11.07 4.33 15.17
N GLY A 325 12.30 4.10 14.75
CA GLY A 325 12.74 3.02 13.88
C GLY A 325 14.11 3.36 13.29
N PHE A 326 14.56 2.54 12.37
CA PHE A 326 15.90 2.62 11.81
C PHE A 326 15.84 2.73 10.29
N LEU A 327 16.68 3.62 9.74
CA LEU A 327 16.83 3.77 8.30
C LEU A 327 18.14 3.13 7.84
N PHE A 328 18.11 2.53 6.65
CA PHE A 328 19.29 1.97 5.99
C PHE A 328 19.34 2.40 4.53
N LYS A 329 20.52 2.40 3.93
CA LYS A 329 20.74 2.83 2.55
C LYS A 329 19.98 1.94 1.56
N ALA A 330 19.01 2.50 0.83
CA ALA A 330 18.18 1.79 -0.12
C ALA A 330 19.03 1.07 -1.20
N GLY A 331 18.68 -0.18 -1.50
CA GLY A 331 19.37 -0.99 -2.49
C GLY A 331 20.71 -1.59 -2.02
N ASP A 332 21.06 -1.45 -0.75
CA ASP A 332 22.33 -1.91 -0.19
C ASP A 332 22.09 -3.03 0.85
N PRO A 333 22.30 -4.32 0.50
CA PRO A 333 22.11 -5.44 1.41
C PRO A 333 23.10 -5.41 2.60
N ASN A 334 24.31 -4.85 2.45
CA ASN A 334 25.25 -4.69 3.55
C ASN A 334 24.71 -3.68 4.58
N SER A 335 24.17 -2.54 4.13
CA SER A 335 23.59 -1.54 5.02
C SER A 335 22.42 -2.12 5.81
N LEU A 336 21.55 -2.92 5.18
CA LEU A 336 20.45 -3.61 5.86
C LEU A 336 21.00 -4.63 6.87
N TYR A 337 21.98 -5.47 6.47
CA TYR A 337 22.63 -6.43 7.35
C TYR A 337 23.21 -5.74 8.61
N GLN A 338 24.01 -4.67 8.43
CA GLN A 338 24.64 -3.96 9.55
C GLN A 338 23.58 -3.43 10.52
N LYS A 339 22.49 -2.87 10.00
CA LYS A 339 21.42 -2.36 10.85
C LYS A 339 20.70 -3.51 11.58
N LEU A 340 20.39 -4.63 10.94
CA LEU A 340 19.81 -5.81 11.58
C LEU A 340 20.74 -6.36 12.68
N ALA A 341 22.04 -6.46 12.40
CA ALA A 341 23.02 -6.96 13.37
C ALA A 341 23.11 -6.06 14.61
N SER A 342 23.05 -4.73 14.43
CA SER A 342 23.17 -3.74 15.51
C SER A 342 21.95 -3.71 16.45
N ILE A 343 20.75 -4.08 15.96
CA ILE A 343 19.51 -4.03 16.73
C ILE A 343 18.99 -5.43 17.11
N PHE A 344 19.74 -6.47 16.79
CA PHE A 344 19.27 -7.85 16.93
C PHE A 344 18.94 -8.22 18.37
N ASP A 345 19.68 -7.66 19.32
CA ASP A 345 19.60 -7.98 20.72
C ASP A 345 18.77 -6.93 21.54
N LEU A 346 18.14 -5.95 20.84
CA LEU A 346 17.16 -5.02 21.43
C LEU A 346 15.78 -5.72 21.58
#